data_47cc7dc4f28cc6c4d7120d40fb6bf022
#
_entry.id   47cc7dc4f28cc6c4d7120d40fb6bf022
#
_cell.length_a   1.000
_cell.length_b   1.000
_cell.length_c   1.000
_cell.angle_alpha   90.00
_cell.angle_beta   90.00
_cell.angle_gamma   90.00
#
_symmetry.space_group_name_H-M   'P 1'
#
loop_
_entity.id
_entity.type
_entity.pdbx_description
1 polymer ?
#
loop_
_entity_poly.entity_id
_entity_poly.type
_entity_poly.pdbx_seq_one_letter_code
_entity_poly.pdbx_strand_id
1 'polypeptide(L)'
;MKKLLLFLLLALTLQAHADNSVLTKPNLKILMLGNSYMLDGTTYLKDLANANGSDISDMCIYRILRSSSGFKHWCDIYNDKDVYEYYFAKELGGISSTVKQGKGDAGDGSLFRQVLTDDTWDLILIQPVSTEAADYDKWENDGYLAQLLEILKTHQPNAQIGFVMVHSYWDEYVHNYQHSSYDRWQLIANATQQLAKNYDIDFVLPCGTAVENLRMTSVNNDYDLTRDGTQMAYGLGRYVASCCYYEALIAPRSGISVTGNTLRPTVSSSTSSTYPIVAVTDDNAALAQRAAVLAASDPYVCHNPENEDDVPGTPESVSLTITNTQGDGTGVATFSAPYDLDFSEVEANVKAYIAAGYNAGNGKITAVRAYDAPAGTGLLVKGTAGTYEIPCRPSLSYYTSMLVGTPEKTWVTKTDGAFTNFVLSRVNGQIGFRPLSNDGYVNAGKAYLQIPTQLLNTASANQVGIVYEDEAEAPTDGISDISAADTDNAYYTLSGIKVARTQKGVYIHHGKKVVVR
;
A
#
# COMPACT_ATOMS: atom_id res chain seq x y z
N MET A 1 17.66 -7.59 -18.41
CA MET A 1 17.32 -8.56 -17.36
C MET A 1 17.03 -7.88 -16.02
N LYS A 2 17.70 -6.81 -15.59
CA LYS A 2 17.36 -6.07 -14.36
C LYS A 2 15.99 -5.37 -14.39
N LYS A 3 15.52 -4.91 -15.56
CA LYS A 3 14.21 -4.25 -15.71
C LYS A 3 13.01 -5.21 -15.57
N LEU A 4 13.19 -6.50 -15.87
CA LEU A 4 12.12 -7.50 -15.76
C LEU A 4 11.85 -7.94 -14.31
N LEU A 5 12.88 -7.89 -13.44
CA LEU A 5 12.73 -8.23 -12.02
C LEU A 5 12.00 -7.14 -11.22
N LEU A 6 12.14 -5.86 -11.63
CA LEU A 6 11.42 -4.73 -11.02
C LEU A 6 9.91 -4.81 -11.26
N PHE A 7 9.49 -5.33 -12.42
CA PHE A 7 8.07 -5.50 -12.75
C PHE A 7 7.35 -6.57 -11.91
N LEU A 8 8.07 -7.61 -11.46
CA LEU A 8 7.45 -8.65 -10.61
C LEU A 8 7.30 -8.22 -9.15
N LEU A 9 8.15 -7.31 -8.66
CA LEU A 9 8.05 -6.79 -7.29
C LEU A 9 6.92 -5.74 -7.14
N LEU A 10 6.66 -4.93 -8.18
CA LEU A 10 5.57 -3.94 -8.15
C LEU A 10 4.17 -4.58 -8.10
N ALA A 11 4.00 -5.81 -8.61
CA ALA A 11 2.73 -6.51 -8.57
C ALA A 11 2.36 -7.07 -7.18
N LEU A 12 3.32 -7.14 -6.24
CA LEU A 12 3.12 -7.68 -4.89
C LEU A 12 2.85 -6.63 -3.82
N THR A 13 3.07 -5.34 -4.10
CA THR A 13 2.87 -4.24 -3.12
C THR A 13 1.47 -3.64 -3.13
N LEU A 14 0.59 -4.04 -4.05
CA LEU A 14 -0.78 -3.52 -4.20
C LEU A 14 -1.80 -4.04 -3.15
N GLN A 15 -1.37 -4.83 -2.16
CA GLN A 15 -2.30 -5.51 -1.23
C GLN A 15 -2.47 -4.87 0.15
N ALA A 16 -1.99 -3.67 0.41
CA ALA A 16 -1.89 -3.23 1.81
C ALA A 16 -3.10 -2.44 2.38
N HIS A 17 -4.05 -1.91 1.60
CA HIS A 17 -5.04 -0.97 2.19
C HIS A 17 -6.46 -0.94 1.60
N ALA A 18 -6.87 -1.91 0.80
CA ALA A 18 -8.28 -2.08 0.48
C ALA A 18 -8.57 -3.56 0.27
N ASP A 19 -9.70 -4.03 0.72
CA ASP A 19 -10.22 -5.32 0.27
C ASP A 19 -10.62 -5.17 -1.21
N ASN A 20 -9.63 -5.25 -2.09
CA ASN A 20 -9.81 -5.15 -3.55
C ASN A 20 -10.54 -6.36 -4.14
N SER A 21 -11.04 -7.27 -3.32
CA SER A 21 -11.76 -8.45 -3.77
C SER A 21 -13.00 -8.09 -4.62
N VAL A 22 -13.65 -6.97 -4.33
CA VAL A 22 -14.78 -6.48 -5.13
C VAL A 22 -14.36 -6.14 -6.56
N LEU A 23 -13.15 -5.56 -6.76
CA LEU A 23 -12.69 -5.11 -8.08
C LEU A 23 -12.38 -6.29 -9.02
N THR A 24 -12.13 -7.48 -8.49
CA THR A 24 -11.90 -8.70 -9.28
C THR A 24 -13.16 -9.53 -9.52
N LYS A 25 -14.31 -9.07 -9.00
CA LYS A 25 -15.59 -9.76 -9.13
C LYS A 25 -16.06 -9.81 -10.60
N PRO A 26 -16.50 -10.97 -11.13
CA PRO A 26 -17.12 -11.04 -12.46
C PRO A 26 -18.38 -10.18 -12.53
N ASN A 27 -18.62 -9.55 -13.68
CA ASN A 27 -19.76 -8.65 -13.91
C ASN A 27 -19.85 -7.49 -12.90
N LEU A 28 -18.69 -6.92 -12.56
CA LEU A 28 -18.54 -5.82 -11.61
C LEU A 28 -19.42 -4.63 -11.96
N LYS A 29 -20.23 -4.17 -11.01
CA LYS A 29 -21.08 -2.98 -11.15
C LYS A 29 -20.66 -1.88 -10.20
N ILE A 30 -20.24 -0.75 -10.75
CA ILE A 30 -19.80 0.43 -10.02
C ILE A 30 -20.79 1.58 -10.24
N LEU A 31 -21.32 2.11 -9.15
CA LEU A 31 -22.08 3.36 -9.16
C LEU A 31 -21.18 4.51 -8.72
N MET A 32 -21.15 5.60 -9.47
CA MET A 32 -20.39 6.80 -9.15
C MET A 32 -21.33 8.00 -8.96
N LEU A 33 -21.32 8.55 -7.74
CA LEU A 33 -22.06 9.76 -7.36
C LEU A 33 -21.09 10.93 -7.25
N GLY A 34 -21.10 11.82 -8.23
CA GLY A 34 -20.09 12.87 -8.29
C GLY A 34 -20.50 14.15 -8.99
N ASN A 35 -19.51 14.96 -9.25
CA ASN A 35 -19.62 16.25 -9.93
C ASN A 35 -18.61 16.35 -11.10
N SER A 36 -18.27 17.56 -11.52
CA SER A 36 -17.34 17.81 -12.62
C SER A 36 -15.93 17.20 -12.41
N TYR A 37 -15.49 17.05 -11.17
CA TYR A 37 -14.19 16.42 -10.86
C TYR A 37 -14.19 14.92 -11.21
N MET A 38 -15.26 14.22 -10.90
CA MET A 38 -15.43 12.82 -11.31
C MET A 38 -15.56 12.69 -12.83
N LEU A 39 -16.21 13.66 -13.49
CA LEU A 39 -16.23 13.70 -14.94
C LEU A 39 -14.82 13.84 -15.53
N ASP A 40 -14.03 14.79 -14.99
CA ASP A 40 -12.64 14.99 -15.43
C ASP A 40 -11.80 13.73 -15.22
N GLY A 41 -11.91 13.06 -14.05
CA GLY A 41 -11.19 11.83 -13.72
C GLY A 41 -11.57 10.62 -14.56
N THR A 42 -12.79 10.56 -15.06
CA THR A 42 -13.25 9.43 -15.89
C THR A 42 -13.20 9.69 -17.40
N THR A 43 -12.67 10.85 -17.83
CA THR A 43 -12.72 11.27 -19.24
C THR A 43 -11.97 10.31 -20.17
N TYR A 44 -10.79 9.85 -19.80
CA TYR A 44 -9.95 8.97 -20.64
C TYR A 44 -9.89 7.52 -20.13
N LEU A 45 -10.72 7.17 -19.16
CA LEU A 45 -10.63 5.86 -18.48
C LEU A 45 -10.80 4.69 -19.44
N LYS A 46 -11.78 4.75 -20.34
CA LYS A 46 -12.00 3.73 -21.39
C LYS A 46 -10.85 3.66 -22.37
N ASP A 47 -10.35 4.82 -22.81
CA ASP A 47 -9.27 4.89 -23.80
C ASP A 47 -7.96 4.36 -23.23
N LEU A 48 -7.68 4.61 -21.93
CA LEU A 48 -6.55 4.01 -21.21
C LEU A 48 -6.67 2.49 -21.14
N ALA A 49 -7.86 1.96 -20.83
CA ALA A 49 -8.09 0.53 -20.78
C ALA A 49 -7.86 -0.12 -22.16
N ASN A 50 -8.40 0.49 -23.21
CA ASN A 50 -8.23 0.02 -24.57
C ASN A 50 -6.77 0.05 -25.02
N ALA A 51 -6.04 1.13 -24.70
CA ALA A 51 -4.62 1.27 -25.05
C ALA A 51 -3.72 0.24 -24.35
N ASN A 52 -4.09 -0.19 -23.15
CA ASN A 52 -3.39 -1.26 -22.40
C ASN A 52 -3.86 -2.68 -22.79
N GLY A 53 -4.91 -2.82 -23.59
CA GLY A 53 -5.53 -4.13 -23.86
C GLY A 53 -6.18 -4.75 -22.63
N SER A 54 -6.59 -3.94 -21.64
CA SER A 54 -7.29 -4.41 -20.44
C SER A 54 -8.70 -4.81 -20.80
N ASP A 55 -9.07 -6.05 -20.49
CA ASP A 55 -10.43 -6.53 -20.70
C ASP A 55 -11.36 -5.98 -19.60
N ILE A 56 -12.25 -5.09 -20.00
CA ILE A 56 -13.30 -4.48 -19.15
C ILE A 56 -14.71 -4.83 -19.65
N SER A 57 -14.84 -5.85 -20.50
CA SER A 57 -16.11 -6.22 -21.13
C SER A 57 -17.19 -6.65 -20.13
N ASP A 58 -16.79 -7.15 -18.97
CA ASP A 58 -17.65 -7.55 -17.87
C ASP A 58 -17.76 -6.51 -16.74
N MET A 59 -17.36 -5.26 -17.00
CA MET A 59 -17.57 -4.15 -16.08
C MET A 59 -18.74 -3.27 -16.52
N CYS A 60 -19.46 -2.75 -15.54
CA CYS A 60 -20.48 -1.73 -15.74
C CYS A 60 -20.20 -0.56 -14.81
N ILE A 61 -19.95 0.62 -15.36
CA ILE A 61 -19.79 1.86 -14.61
C ILE A 61 -20.94 2.79 -14.89
N TYR A 62 -21.70 3.10 -13.84
CA TYR A 62 -22.73 4.11 -13.87
C TYR A 62 -22.24 5.38 -13.20
N ARG A 63 -22.40 6.52 -13.87
CA ARG A 63 -22.08 7.82 -13.29
C ARG A 63 -23.33 8.66 -13.19
N ILE A 64 -23.68 9.10 -11.98
CA ILE A 64 -24.67 10.15 -11.77
C ILE A 64 -23.90 11.40 -11.38
N LEU A 65 -23.89 12.37 -12.27
CA LEU A 65 -23.07 13.57 -12.14
C LEU A 65 -23.99 14.80 -12.04
N ARG A 66 -23.80 15.58 -10.98
CA ARG A 66 -24.43 16.86 -10.78
C ARG A 66 -23.37 17.93 -10.53
N SER A 67 -23.45 19.06 -11.24
CA SER A 67 -22.50 20.15 -11.05
C SER A 67 -22.49 20.63 -9.60
N SER A 68 -21.30 20.81 -9.04
CA SER A 68 -21.08 21.28 -7.66
C SER A 68 -21.81 20.48 -6.59
N SER A 69 -22.07 19.17 -6.81
CA SER A 69 -22.70 18.32 -5.81
C SER A 69 -21.73 17.87 -4.73
N GLY A 70 -22.27 17.74 -3.53
CA GLY A 70 -21.68 17.09 -2.36
C GLY A 70 -22.76 16.30 -1.62
N PHE A 71 -22.51 15.84 -0.41
CA PHE A 71 -23.37 14.91 0.33
C PHE A 71 -24.79 15.44 0.53
N LYS A 72 -24.91 16.72 0.92
CA LYS A 72 -26.22 17.38 1.06
C LYS A 72 -27.09 17.26 -0.20
N HIS A 73 -26.49 17.52 -1.36
CA HIS A 73 -27.24 17.50 -2.61
C HIS A 73 -27.77 16.10 -2.94
N TRP A 74 -27.01 15.04 -2.69
CA TRP A 74 -27.48 13.67 -2.89
C TRP A 74 -28.60 13.31 -1.92
N CYS A 75 -28.52 13.74 -0.66
CA CYS A 75 -29.62 13.57 0.30
C CYS A 75 -30.88 14.33 -0.12
N ASP A 76 -30.73 15.56 -0.60
CA ASP A 76 -31.86 16.38 -1.06
C ASP A 76 -32.50 15.79 -2.34
N ILE A 77 -31.70 15.32 -3.30
CA ILE A 77 -32.18 14.65 -4.51
C ILE A 77 -32.93 13.36 -4.13
N TYR A 78 -32.39 12.55 -3.22
CA TYR A 78 -33.05 11.33 -2.76
C TYR A 78 -34.40 11.59 -2.12
N ASN A 79 -34.55 12.69 -1.37
CA ASN A 79 -35.75 13.10 -0.66
C ASN A 79 -36.68 14.00 -1.49
N ASP A 80 -36.46 14.13 -2.80
CA ASP A 80 -37.24 14.97 -3.72
C ASP A 80 -37.28 16.48 -3.31
N LYS A 81 -36.28 16.94 -2.54
CA LYS A 81 -36.18 18.34 -2.09
C LYS A 81 -35.43 19.20 -3.08
N ASP A 82 -34.69 18.61 -3.97
CA ASP A 82 -33.84 19.30 -4.94
C ASP A 82 -34.03 18.67 -6.33
N VAL A 83 -34.69 19.41 -7.22
CA VAL A 83 -34.95 18.96 -8.59
C VAL A 83 -33.94 19.61 -9.52
N TYR A 84 -32.74 19.07 -9.58
CA TYR A 84 -31.69 19.55 -10.47
C TYR A 84 -31.52 18.66 -11.70
N GLU A 85 -31.08 19.29 -12.77
CA GLU A 85 -30.56 18.55 -13.91
C GLU A 85 -29.27 17.84 -13.49
N TYR A 86 -29.23 16.52 -13.70
CA TYR A 86 -28.04 15.73 -13.49
C TYR A 86 -27.77 14.86 -14.71
N TYR A 87 -26.51 14.53 -14.89
CA TYR A 87 -26.06 13.69 -15.97
C TYR A 87 -25.76 12.31 -15.42
N PHE A 88 -26.22 11.27 -16.11
CA PHE A 88 -25.74 9.94 -15.82
C PHE A 88 -25.30 9.24 -17.10
N ALA A 89 -24.32 8.38 -16.97
CA ALA A 89 -23.90 7.52 -18.06
C ALA A 89 -23.99 6.08 -17.61
N LYS A 90 -24.58 5.23 -18.45
CA LYS A 90 -24.64 3.80 -18.24
C LYS A 90 -23.94 3.09 -19.36
N GLU A 91 -23.06 2.13 -19.03
CA GLU A 91 -22.56 1.18 -19.99
C GLU A 91 -22.47 -0.20 -19.39
N LEU A 92 -22.98 -1.15 -20.15
CA LEU A 92 -22.78 -2.58 -19.92
C LEU A 92 -21.72 -3.05 -20.90
N GLY A 93 -20.69 -3.73 -20.41
CA GLY A 93 -19.60 -4.22 -21.25
C GLY A 93 -18.57 -3.16 -21.61
N GLY A 94 -18.26 -2.28 -20.67
CA GLY A 94 -17.25 -1.26 -20.81
C GLY A 94 -17.67 0.09 -20.25
N ILE A 95 -16.77 1.07 -20.34
CA ILE A 95 -17.02 2.43 -19.88
C ILE A 95 -17.62 3.26 -21.00
N SER A 96 -18.86 3.74 -20.85
CA SER A 96 -19.53 4.58 -21.83
C SER A 96 -19.08 6.02 -21.80
N SER A 97 -18.99 6.59 -22.96
CA SER A 97 -19.01 8.03 -23.15
C SER A 97 -20.44 8.59 -23.32
N THR A 98 -21.44 7.73 -23.41
CA THR A 98 -22.84 8.19 -23.61
C THR A 98 -23.42 8.70 -22.31
N VAL A 99 -23.71 9.97 -22.29
CA VAL A 99 -24.34 10.66 -21.15
C VAL A 99 -25.82 10.77 -21.39
N LYS A 100 -26.64 10.27 -20.44
CA LYS A 100 -28.07 10.49 -20.42
C LYS A 100 -28.38 11.61 -19.45
N GLN A 101 -29.05 12.64 -19.91
CA GLN A 101 -29.52 13.74 -19.07
C GLN A 101 -30.88 13.35 -18.47
N GLY A 102 -31.02 13.49 -17.15
CA GLY A 102 -32.26 13.23 -16.46
C GLY A 102 -32.69 14.44 -15.64
N LYS A 103 -33.97 14.78 -15.70
CA LYS A 103 -34.65 15.62 -14.70
C LYS A 103 -35.40 14.69 -13.77
N GLY A 104 -35.17 14.79 -12.48
CA GLY A 104 -36.06 14.20 -11.50
C GLY A 104 -37.33 15.07 -11.42
N ASP A 105 -38.47 14.55 -11.82
CA ASP A 105 -39.73 15.22 -11.54
C ASP A 105 -40.19 14.93 -10.12
N ALA A 106 -40.65 15.97 -9.43
CA ALA A 106 -41.25 15.82 -8.12
C ALA A 106 -42.47 14.86 -8.24
N GLY A 107 -42.37 13.68 -7.67
CA GLY A 107 -43.43 12.69 -7.68
C GLY A 107 -43.06 11.33 -8.27
N ASP A 108 -42.07 11.24 -9.19
CA ASP A 108 -41.69 9.98 -9.82
C ASP A 108 -40.52 9.26 -9.13
N GLY A 109 -40.06 9.75 -8.00
CA GLY A 109 -38.82 9.36 -7.39
C GLY A 109 -37.62 9.88 -8.18
N SER A 110 -36.58 10.35 -7.49
CA SER A 110 -35.37 10.81 -8.18
C SER A 110 -34.75 9.66 -8.97
N LEU A 111 -34.12 9.98 -10.10
CA LEU A 111 -33.33 8.97 -10.84
C LEU A 111 -32.29 8.30 -9.93
N PHE A 112 -31.73 9.02 -8.99
CA PHE A 112 -30.81 8.46 -7.99
C PHE A 112 -31.48 7.38 -7.15
N ARG A 113 -32.72 7.60 -6.67
CA ARG A 113 -33.50 6.58 -5.95
C ARG A 113 -33.80 5.37 -6.83
N GLN A 114 -34.23 5.59 -8.08
CA GLN A 114 -34.49 4.51 -9.03
C GLN A 114 -33.22 3.67 -9.27
N VAL A 115 -32.08 4.29 -9.52
CA VAL A 115 -30.80 3.59 -9.72
C VAL A 115 -30.38 2.77 -8.51
N LEU A 116 -30.71 3.25 -7.28
CA LEU A 116 -30.44 2.50 -6.05
C LEU A 116 -31.39 1.32 -5.85
N THR A 117 -32.62 1.38 -6.39
CA THR A 117 -33.64 0.34 -6.15
C THR A 117 -33.75 -0.67 -7.28
N ASP A 118 -33.48 -0.26 -8.52
CA ASP A 118 -33.71 -1.08 -9.71
C ASP A 118 -32.51 -1.97 -10.07
N ASP A 119 -31.36 -1.76 -9.45
CA ASP A 119 -30.16 -2.55 -9.68
C ASP A 119 -29.40 -2.86 -8.36
N THR A 120 -28.44 -3.77 -8.44
CA THR A 120 -27.50 -4.09 -7.35
C THR A 120 -26.12 -3.60 -7.74
N TRP A 121 -25.45 -2.96 -6.79
CA TRP A 121 -24.12 -2.40 -6.97
C TRP A 121 -23.11 -3.16 -6.13
N ASP A 122 -21.90 -3.34 -6.66
CA ASP A 122 -20.80 -3.98 -5.95
C ASP A 122 -19.92 -2.94 -5.24
N LEU A 123 -19.72 -1.79 -5.89
CA LEU A 123 -18.97 -0.65 -5.36
C LEU A 123 -19.74 0.64 -5.64
N ILE A 124 -19.87 1.51 -4.64
CA ILE A 124 -20.45 2.84 -4.79
C ILE A 124 -19.39 3.86 -4.43
N LEU A 125 -18.98 4.70 -5.39
CA LEU A 125 -18.04 5.79 -5.17
C LEU A 125 -18.78 7.09 -4.91
N ILE A 126 -18.43 7.75 -3.80
CA ILE A 126 -18.93 9.08 -3.44
C ILE A 126 -17.77 10.07 -3.40
N GLN A 127 -18.07 11.36 -3.58
CA GLN A 127 -17.08 12.44 -3.45
C GLN A 127 -17.69 13.68 -2.81
N PRO A 128 -16.88 14.51 -2.11
CA PRO A 128 -17.33 15.79 -1.58
C PRO A 128 -17.45 16.84 -2.71
N VAL A 129 -18.13 17.93 -2.42
CA VAL A 129 -17.94 19.16 -3.19
C VAL A 129 -16.57 19.77 -2.87
N SER A 130 -15.89 20.31 -3.87
CA SER A 130 -14.51 20.80 -3.72
C SER A 130 -14.34 21.87 -2.66
N THR A 131 -15.34 22.72 -2.43
CA THR A 131 -15.31 23.78 -1.41
C THR A 131 -15.32 23.25 0.02
N GLU A 132 -15.80 22.03 0.24
CA GLU A 132 -15.89 21.38 1.56
C GLU A 132 -14.91 20.21 1.72
N ALA A 133 -14.09 19.93 0.70
CA ALA A 133 -13.25 18.73 0.67
C ALA A 133 -12.17 18.67 1.77
N ALA A 134 -11.79 19.82 2.32
CA ALA A 134 -10.79 19.95 3.39
C ALA A 134 -11.42 20.08 4.79
N ASP A 135 -12.74 19.98 4.92
CA ASP A 135 -13.46 20.32 6.15
C ASP A 135 -14.21 19.10 6.70
N TYR A 136 -13.46 18.22 7.37
CA TYR A 136 -14.02 17.02 8.02
C TYR A 136 -15.05 17.38 9.08
N ASP A 137 -14.80 18.42 9.88
CA ASP A 137 -15.70 18.85 10.95
C ASP A 137 -17.06 19.29 10.40
N LYS A 138 -17.09 19.91 9.20
CA LYS A 138 -18.34 20.23 8.53
C LYS A 138 -19.13 18.99 8.15
N TRP A 139 -18.47 17.96 7.61
CA TRP A 139 -19.15 16.72 7.23
C TRP A 139 -19.79 16.01 8.44
N GLU A 140 -19.11 16.06 9.60
CA GLU A 140 -19.64 15.54 10.86
C GLU A 140 -20.83 16.37 11.37
N ASN A 141 -20.65 17.70 11.43
CA ASN A 141 -21.59 18.59 12.08
C ASN A 141 -22.90 18.77 11.31
N ASP A 142 -22.88 18.75 9.98
CA ASP A 142 -24.09 18.89 9.18
C ASP A 142 -24.86 17.57 8.98
N GLY A 143 -24.20 16.44 9.24
CA GLY A 143 -24.80 15.10 9.24
C GLY A 143 -25.17 14.54 7.87
N TYR A 144 -24.92 15.27 6.77
CA TYR A 144 -25.32 14.82 5.43
C TYR A 144 -24.49 13.62 4.94
N LEU A 145 -23.23 13.52 5.35
CA LEU A 145 -22.41 12.33 5.05
C LEU A 145 -23.02 11.08 5.68
N ALA A 146 -23.30 11.13 6.98
CA ALA A 146 -23.90 10.00 7.69
C ALA A 146 -25.28 9.62 7.09
N GLN A 147 -26.11 10.61 6.77
CA GLN A 147 -27.40 10.38 6.11
C GLN A 147 -27.25 9.74 4.73
N LEU A 148 -26.29 10.18 3.91
CA LEU A 148 -26.03 9.57 2.60
C LEU A 148 -25.58 8.11 2.74
N LEU A 149 -24.64 7.83 3.65
CA LEU A 149 -24.16 6.47 3.91
C LEU A 149 -25.29 5.56 4.39
N GLU A 150 -26.19 6.05 5.24
CA GLU A 150 -27.39 5.32 5.68
C GLU A 150 -28.32 5.00 4.50
N ILE A 151 -28.57 5.97 3.61
CA ILE A 151 -29.35 5.76 2.38
C ILE A 151 -28.72 4.65 1.52
N LEU A 152 -27.41 4.75 1.26
CA LEU A 152 -26.68 3.79 0.44
C LEU A 152 -26.76 2.38 1.05
N LYS A 153 -26.42 2.22 2.33
CA LYS A 153 -26.45 0.92 3.02
C LYS A 153 -27.87 0.34 3.15
N THR A 154 -28.89 1.17 3.25
CA THR A 154 -30.29 0.72 3.30
C THR A 154 -30.71 0.05 2.00
N HIS A 155 -30.34 0.61 0.86
CA HIS A 155 -30.70 0.07 -0.46
C HIS A 155 -29.70 -0.94 -1.01
N GLN A 156 -28.43 -0.80 -0.63
CA GLN A 156 -27.31 -1.59 -1.14
C GLN A 156 -26.43 -2.12 0.02
N PRO A 157 -27.00 -3.00 0.88
CA PRO A 157 -26.34 -3.44 2.12
C PRO A 157 -25.03 -4.23 1.87
N ASN A 158 -24.88 -4.81 0.68
CA ASN A 158 -23.72 -5.61 0.29
C ASN A 158 -22.71 -4.84 -0.57
N ALA A 159 -23.01 -3.61 -0.96
CA ALA A 159 -22.09 -2.79 -1.73
C ALA A 159 -20.96 -2.28 -0.84
N GLN A 160 -19.74 -2.34 -1.34
CA GLN A 160 -18.62 -1.58 -0.75
C GLN A 160 -18.82 -0.08 -1.03
N ILE A 161 -18.43 0.76 -0.10
CA ILE A 161 -18.47 2.21 -0.25
C ILE A 161 -17.05 2.73 -0.41
N GLY A 162 -16.81 3.37 -1.55
CA GLY A 162 -15.54 4.04 -1.83
C GLY A 162 -15.66 5.55 -1.81
N PHE A 163 -14.58 6.21 -1.47
CA PHE A 163 -14.49 7.66 -1.39
C PHE A 163 -13.45 8.19 -2.38
N VAL A 164 -13.81 9.17 -3.19
CA VAL A 164 -12.89 9.84 -4.10
C VAL A 164 -12.29 11.05 -3.39
N MET A 165 -11.01 10.98 -3.05
CA MET A 165 -10.24 12.11 -2.57
C MET A 165 -9.96 13.06 -3.74
N VAL A 166 -10.59 14.23 -3.71
CA VAL A 166 -10.49 15.21 -4.80
C VAL A 166 -9.19 16.00 -4.73
N HIS A 167 -8.79 16.61 -5.86
CA HIS A 167 -7.59 17.44 -5.93
C HIS A 167 -7.81 18.84 -5.30
N SER A 168 -6.71 19.46 -4.88
CA SER A 168 -6.64 20.82 -4.39
C SER A 168 -6.79 21.86 -5.53
N TYR A 169 -7.07 23.09 -5.17
CA TYR A 169 -7.08 24.20 -6.12
C TYR A 169 -5.65 24.62 -6.52
N TRP A 170 -5.54 25.43 -7.56
CA TRP A 170 -4.28 26.08 -7.92
C TRP A 170 -3.86 27.11 -6.85
N ASP A 171 -2.55 27.32 -6.68
CA ASP A 171 -1.98 28.18 -5.64
C ASP A 171 -2.52 29.62 -5.68
N GLU A 172 -2.67 30.19 -6.87
CA GLU A 172 -3.15 31.55 -7.06
C GLU A 172 -4.68 31.67 -7.07
N TYR A 173 -5.41 30.56 -6.85
CA TYR A 173 -6.86 30.62 -6.87
C TYR A 173 -7.40 31.38 -5.65
N VAL A 174 -8.18 32.44 -5.90
CA VAL A 174 -8.66 33.37 -4.88
C VAL A 174 -9.40 32.71 -3.70
N HIS A 175 -10.02 31.58 -3.89
CA HIS A 175 -10.70 30.81 -2.85
C HIS A 175 -9.81 29.79 -2.13
N ASN A 176 -8.51 29.81 -2.37
CA ASN A 176 -7.57 28.92 -1.70
C ASN A 176 -7.26 29.34 -0.25
N TYR A 177 -7.90 30.41 0.23
CA TYR A 177 -7.79 30.92 1.60
C TYR A 177 -6.34 31.12 2.07
N GLN A 178 -5.46 31.57 1.17
CA GLN A 178 -4.02 31.76 1.41
C GLN A 178 -3.21 30.46 1.60
N HIS A 179 -3.78 29.31 1.27
CA HIS A 179 -3.06 28.05 1.25
C HIS A 179 -2.43 27.81 -0.12
N SER A 180 -1.25 27.20 -0.13
CA SER A 180 -0.72 26.59 -1.36
C SER A 180 -1.58 25.40 -1.79
N SER A 181 -1.41 24.91 -3.02
CA SER A 181 -2.07 23.68 -3.47
C SER A 181 -1.71 22.51 -2.56
N TYR A 182 -0.44 22.42 -2.16
CA TYR A 182 0.07 21.39 -1.26
C TYR A 182 -0.53 21.45 0.14
N ASP A 183 -0.57 22.64 0.77
CA ASP A 183 -1.20 22.79 2.10
C ASP A 183 -2.67 22.39 2.07
N ARG A 184 -3.40 22.81 1.01
CA ARG A 184 -4.79 22.45 0.84
C ARG A 184 -4.96 20.94 0.59
N TRP A 185 -4.07 20.32 -0.21
CA TRP A 185 -4.06 18.89 -0.38
C TRP A 185 -3.86 18.16 0.95
N GLN A 186 -2.94 18.62 1.81
CA GLN A 186 -2.75 18.03 3.14
C GLN A 186 -4.04 18.06 3.98
N LEU A 187 -4.78 19.17 3.95
CA LEU A 187 -6.07 19.26 4.64
C LEU A 187 -7.10 18.27 4.06
N ILE A 188 -7.16 18.12 2.73
CA ILE A 188 -8.05 17.17 2.05
C ILE A 188 -7.65 15.73 2.39
N ALA A 189 -6.36 15.41 2.35
CA ALA A 189 -5.84 14.08 2.71
C ALA A 189 -6.16 13.73 4.17
N ASN A 190 -5.94 14.66 5.10
CA ASN A 190 -6.26 14.50 6.51
C ASN A 190 -7.77 14.29 6.74
N ALA A 191 -8.62 15.09 6.08
CA ALA A 191 -10.08 14.94 6.17
C ALA A 191 -10.53 13.57 5.62
N THR A 192 -9.96 13.13 4.49
CA THR A 192 -10.24 11.82 3.89
C THR A 192 -9.79 10.68 4.79
N GLN A 193 -8.61 10.80 5.42
CA GLN A 193 -8.10 9.78 6.34
C GLN A 193 -8.96 9.66 7.61
N GLN A 194 -9.43 10.79 8.15
CA GLN A 194 -10.36 10.79 9.28
C GLN A 194 -11.70 10.13 8.90
N LEU A 195 -12.22 10.45 7.71
CA LEU A 195 -13.43 9.84 7.19
C LEU A 195 -13.26 8.31 7.06
N ALA A 196 -12.20 7.84 6.42
CA ALA A 196 -11.93 6.41 6.24
C ALA A 196 -11.77 5.67 7.58
N LYS A 197 -11.26 6.34 8.60
CA LYS A 197 -11.11 5.80 9.95
C LYS A 197 -12.42 5.73 10.74
N ASN A 198 -13.31 6.73 10.58
CA ASN A 198 -14.48 6.93 11.42
C ASN A 198 -15.77 6.37 10.81
N TYR A 199 -15.78 6.13 9.50
CA TYR A 199 -16.88 5.53 8.76
C TYR A 199 -16.45 4.25 8.06
N ASP A 200 -17.41 3.41 7.71
CA ASP A 200 -17.22 2.17 6.96
C ASP A 200 -16.93 2.48 5.47
N ILE A 201 -15.76 3.04 5.22
CA ILE A 201 -15.26 3.31 3.87
C ILE A 201 -14.26 2.21 3.50
N ASP A 202 -14.65 1.39 2.55
CA ASP A 202 -13.90 0.21 2.12
C ASP A 202 -12.74 0.57 1.17
N PHE A 203 -12.84 1.73 0.49
CA PHE A 203 -11.93 2.06 -0.60
C PHE A 203 -11.74 3.58 -0.72
N VAL A 204 -10.51 4.04 -0.91
CA VAL A 204 -10.17 5.45 -1.21
C VAL A 204 -9.52 5.54 -2.59
N LEU A 205 -10.09 6.34 -3.49
CA LEU A 205 -9.52 6.67 -4.78
C LEU A 205 -8.76 7.99 -4.67
N PRO A 206 -7.40 7.98 -4.70
CA PRO A 206 -6.58 9.11 -4.28
C PRO A 206 -6.26 10.09 -5.42
N CYS A 207 -7.28 10.55 -6.14
CA CYS A 207 -7.10 11.44 -7.29
C CYS A 207 -6.38 12.74 -6.90
N GLY A 208 -6.64 13.28 -5.70
CA GLY A 208 -5.96 14.46 -5.18
C GLY A 208 -4.47 14.26 -5.02
N THR A 209 -4.06 13.11 -4.49
CA THR A 209 -2.63 12.77 -4.32
C THR A 209 -1.95 12.59 -5.67
N ALA A 210 -2.60 11.94 -6.65
CA ALA A 210 -2.03 11.78 -7.98
C ALA A 210 -1.78 13.13 -8.68
N VAL A 211 -2.70 14.07 -8.55
CA VAL A 211 -2.54 15.42 -9.09
C VAL A 211 -1.41 16.16 -8.38
N GLU A 212 -1.34 16.08 -7.05
CA GLU A 212 -0.30 16.76 -6.27
C GLU A 212 1.08 16.15 -6.50
N ASN A 213 1.19 14.82 -6.65
CA ASN A 213 2.43 14.14 -7.07
C ASN A 213 2.95 14.73 -8.39
N LEU A 214 2.09 14.90 -9.39
CA LEU A 214 2.50 15.49 -10.66
C LEU A 214 2.89 16.97 -10.53
N ARG A 215 2.27 17.72 -9.61
CA ARG A 215 2.64 19.10 -9.30
C ARG A 215 4.02 19.23 -8.65
N MET A 216 4.53 18.17 -8.00
CA MET A 216 5.90 18.17 -7.46
C MET A 216 6.98 18.02 -8.53
N THR A 217 6.62 17.79 -9.78
CA THR A 217 7.55 17.62 -10.91
C THR A 217 7.82 18.93 -11.63
N SER A 218 8.81 18.90 -12.52
CA SER A 218 9.12 20.02 -13.42
C SER A 218 7.96 20.45 -14.32
N VAL A 219 6.97 19.57 -14.53
CA VAL A 219 5.75 19.88 -15.30
C VAL A 219 4.99 21.07 -14.73
N ASN A 220 5.00 21.26 -13.40
CA ASN A 220 4.31 22.37 -12.75
C ASN A 220 4.96 23.74 -12.98
N ASN A 221 6.22 23.79 -13.44
CA ASN A 221 6.89 25.04 -13.76
C ASN A 221 6.28 25.74 -14.99
N ASP A 222 5.71 24.95 -15.90
CA ASP A 222 5.21 25.44 -17.18
C ASP A 222 3.68 25.53 -17.22
N TYR A 223 2.99 24.70 -16.40
CA TYR A 223 1.54 24.53 -16.49
C TYR A 223 0.91 24.25 -15.12
N ASP A 224 -0.09 25.05 -14.75
CA ASP A 224 -1.06 24.56 -13.78
C ASP A 224 -1.90 23.43 -14.39
N LEU A 225 -2.14 22.37 -13.61
CA LEU A 225 -2.94 21.23 -14.04
C LEU A 225 -4.45 21.50 -14.02
N THR A 226 -4.86 22.71 -13.68
CA THR A 226 -6.26 23.13 -13.72
C THR A 226 -6.50 24.12 -14.87
N ARG A 227 -7.73 24.16 -15.42
CA ARG A 227 -8.10 25.10 -16.51
C ARG A 227 -8.65 26.44 -16.02
N ASP A 228 -9.16 26.47 -14.79
CA ASP A 228 -9.85 27.63 -14.19
C ASP A 228 -9.49 27.82 -12.72
N GLY A 229 -8.38 27.26 -12.29
CA GLY A 229 -7.93 27.23 -10.90
C GLY A 229 -8.58 26.14 -10.04
N THR A 230 -9.59 25.43 -10.56
CA THR A 230 -10.34 24.40 -9.83
C THR A 230 -10.48 23.09 -10.58
N GLN A 231 -10.91 23.12 -11.84
CA GLN A 231 -11.19 21.91 -12.64
C GLN A 231 -9.96 21.51 -13.46
N MET A 232 -9.77 20.23 -13.69
CA MET A 232 -8.61 19.70 -14.42
C MET A 232 -8.45 20.30 -15.80
N ALA A 233 -7.25 20.72 -16.16
CA ALA A 233 -6.90 21.20 -17.50
C ALA A 233 -7.20 20.12 -18.55
N TYR A 234 -7.67 20.55 -19.70
CA TYR A 234 -7.87 19.66 -20.83
C TYR A 234 -6.53 19.07 -21.28
N GLY A 235 -6.51 17.78 -21.61
CA GLY A 235 -5.27 17.05 -21.88
C GLY A 235 -4.64 16.55 -20.58
N LEU A 236 -3.50 17.09 -20.16
CA LEU A 236 -2.67 16.50 -19.10
C LEU A 236 -3.34 16.45 -17.72
N GLY A 237 -4.06 17.48 -17.32
CA GLY A 237 -4.78 17.48 -16.03
C GLY A 237 -5.82 16.35 -15.95
N ARG A 238 -6.64 16.20 -17.00
CA ARG A 238 -7.57 15.06 -17.10
C ARG A 238 -6.86 13.73 -17.24
N TYR A 239 -5.70 13.74 -17.87
CA TYR A 239 -4.93 12.50 -18.10
C TYR A 239 -4.41 11.92 -16.79
N VAL A 240 -3.75 12.72 -15.93
CA VAL A 240 -3.27 12.23 -14.63
C VAL A 240 -4.42 11.75 -13.75
N ALA A 241 -5.54 12.48 -13.72
CA ALA A 241 -6.73 12.06 -12.99
C ALA A 241 -7.27 10.72 -13.52
N SER A 242 -7.40 10.57 -14.85
CA SER A 242 -7.85 9.30 -15.47
C SER A 242 -6.87 8.15 -15.25
N CYS A 243 -5.56 8.40 -15.22
CA CYS A 243 -4.56 7.39 -14.86
C CYS A 243 -4.77 6.89 -13.42
N CYS A 244 -5.09 7.79 -12.48
CA CYS A 244 -5.39 7.40 -11.10
C CYS A 244 -6.68 6.56 -11.00
N TYR A 245 -7.74 6.94 -11.71
CA TYR A 245 -8.96 6.12 -11.78
C TYR A 245 -8.71 4.76 -12.42
N TYR A 246 -7.86 4.69 -13.45
CA TYR A 246 -7.46 3.43 -14.07
C TYR A 246 -6.69 2.55 -13.08
N GLU A 247 -5.67 3.10 -12.44
CA GLU A 247 -4.82 2.35 -11.50
C GLU A 247 -5.63 1.84 -10.30
N ALA A 248 -6.58 2.64 -9.83
CA ALA A 248 -7.41 2.28 -8.70
C ALA A 248 -8.53 1.27 -9.02
N LEU A 249 -9.13 1.31 -10.21
CA LEU A 249 -10.33 0.53 -10.54
C LEU A 249 -10.11 -0.58 -11.57
N ILE A 250 -9.15 -0.41 -12.48
CA ILE A 250 -8.95 -1.34 -13.62
C ILE A 250 -7.69 -2.17 -13.44
N ALA A 251 -6.60 -1.57 -12.98
CA ALA A 251 -5.33 -2.28 -12.80
C ALA A 251 -5.45 -3.49 -11.84
N PRO A 252 -6.15 -3.42 -10.69
CA PRO A 252 -6.31 -4.57 -9.80
C PRO A 252 -7.03 -5.75 -10.46
N ARG A 253 -7.95 -5.46 -11.38
CA ARG A 253 -8.70 -6.49 -12.12
C ARG A 253 -7.90 -7.07 -13.27
N SER A 254 -7.32 -6.21 -14.12
CA SER A 254 -6.60 -6.62 -15.32
C SER A 254 -5.20 -7.16 -15.04
N GLY A 255 -4.62 -6.84 -13.88
CA GLY A 255 -3.22 -7.09 -13.57
C GLY A 255 -2.25 -6.23 -14.39
N ILE A 256 -2.75 -5.19 -15.09
CA ILE A 256 -1.96 -4.33 -15.98
C ILE A 256 -1.99 -2.90 -15.43
N SER A 257 -0.84 -2.41 -14.96
CA SER A 257 -0.68 -1.02 -14.51
C SER A 257 -0.82 -0.03 -15.66
N VAL A 258 -1.16 1.22 -15.33
CA VAL A 258 -1.15 2.33 -16.28
C VAL A 258 0.25 2.68 -16.79
N THR A 259 1.29 2.22 -16.10
CA THR A 259 2.69 2.45 -16.48
C THR A 259 3.00 1.95 -17.90
N GLY A 260 3.53 2.83 -18.72
CA GLY A 260 3.84 2.52 -20.11
C GLY A 260 2.64 2.57 -21.06
N ASN A 261 1.48 3.03 -20.61
CA ASN A 261 0.31 3.24 -21.44
C ASN A 261 0.62 4.23 -22.58
N THR A 262 0.22 3.86 -23.78
CA THR A 262 0.57 4.62 -25.01
C THR A 262 -0.47 5.66 -25.41
N LEU A 263 -1.56 5.80 -24.68
CA LEU A 263 -2.59 6.80 -24.97
C LEU A 263 -2.01 8.22 -24.87
N ARG A 264 -2.19 8.99 -25.93
CA ARG A 264 -1.89 10.44 -25.98
C ARG A 264 -3.13 11.15 -26.50
N PRO A 265 -4.08 11.50 -25.59
CA PRO A 265 -5.35 12.08 -26.00
C PRO A 265 -5.14 13.43 -26.66
N THR A 266 -5.80 13.62 -27.81
CA THR A 266 -5.84 14.91 -28.50
C THR A 266 -7.09 15.67 -28.07
N VAL A 267 -6.91 16.92 -27.64
CA VAL A 267 -8.02 17.81 -27.33
C VAL A 267 -8.25 18.75 -28.50
N SER A 268 -9.48 18.76 -29.01
CA SER A 268 -9.85 19.69 -30.09
C SER A 268 -9.86 21.14 -29.58
N SER A 269 -9.31 22.06 -30.37
CA SER A 269 -9.37 23.50 -30.07
C SER A 269 -10.82 24.02 -29.98
N SER A 270 -11.78 23.35 -30.60
CA SER A 270 -13.20 23.65 -30.45
C SER A 270 -13.77 23.27 -29.06
N THR A 271 -13.08 22.39 -28.33
CA THR A 271 -13.48 22.03 -26.95
C THR A 271 -13.14 23.13 -25.95
N SER A 272 -12.15 23.96 -26.25
CA SER A 272 -11.71 25.04 -25.38
C SER A 272 -11.25 26.26 -26.18
N SER A 273 -12.19 27.19 -26.39
CA SER A 273 -11.85 28.53 -26.86
C SER A 273 -11.41 29.46 -25.71
N THR A 274 -11.64 29.07 -24.47
CA THR A 274 -11.50 29.95 -23.28
C THR A 274 -10.33 29.51 -22.39
N TYR A 275 -10.03 28.21 -22.32
CA TYR A 275 -9.05 27.66 -21.38
C TYR A 275 -7.86 27.02 -22.12
N PRO A 276 -6.66 27.09 -21.55
CA PRO A 276 -5.48 26.47 -22.14
C PRO A 276 -5.64 24.94 -22.21
N ILE A 277 -5.11 24.36 -23.28
CA ILE A 277 -4.98 22.92 -23.45
C ILE A 277 -3.53 22.55 -23.19
N VAL A 278 -3.29 21.69 -22.20
CA VAL A 278 -1.97 21.12 -21.94
C VAL A 278 -1.88 19.78 -22.65
N ALA A 279 -1.05 19.71 -23.69
CA ALA A 279 -0.89 18.50 -24.48
C ALA A 279 -0.27 17.37 -23.65
N VAL A 280 -0.73 16.13 -23.89
CA VAL A 280 -0.09 14.93 -23.33
C VAL A 280 1.01 14.48 -24.28
N THR A 281 2.26 14.57 -23.84
CA THR A 281 3.47 14.15 -24.57
C THR A 281 4.03 12.87 -23.97
N ASP A 282 5.04 12.27 -24.61
CA ASP A 282 5.66 11.05 -24.06
C ASP A 282 6.33 11.32 -22.71
N ASP A 283 6.99 12.46 -22.55
CA ASP A 283 7.69 12.82 -21.33
C ASP A 283 6.72 13.05 -20.16
N ASN A 284 5.71 13.92 -20.33
CA ASN A 284 4.78 14.23 -19.25
C ASN A 284 3.76 13.10 -18.98
N ALA A 285 3.47 12.26 -19.96
CA ALA A 285 2.63 11.09 -19.76
C ALA A 285 3.29 10.07 -18.83
N ALA A 286 4.59 9.83 -18.96
CA ALA A 286 5.32 8.93 -18.09
C ALA A 286 5.27 9.41 -16.62
N LEU A 287 5.45 10.71 -16.40
CA LEU A 287 5.34 11.32 -15.07
C LEU A 287 3.91 11.24 -14.52
N ALA A 288 2.89 11.50 -15.33
CA ALA A 288 1.49 11.40 -14.92
C ALA A 288 1.07 9.96 -14.57
N GLN A 289 1.54 8.98 -15.33
CA GLN A 289 1.32 7.56 -15.05
C GLN A 289 1.98 7.16 -13.72
N ARG A 290 3.24 7.57 -13.52
CA ARG A 290 3.95 7.30 -12.28
C ARG A 290 3.29 8.00 -11.09
N ALA A 291 2.85 9.26 -11.24
CA ALA A 291 2.11 10.00 -10.21
C ALA A 291 0.84 9.24 -9.75
N ALA A 292 0.12 8.63 -10.68
CA ALA A 292 -1.06 7.84 -10.40
C ALA A 292 -0.73 6.53 -9.66
N VAL A 293 0.32 5.82 -10.07
CA VAL A 293 0.79 4.59 -9.40
C VAL A 293 1.23 4.88 -7.97
N LEU A 294 2.04 5.94 -7.78
CA LEU A 294 2.50 6.39 -6.46
C LEU A 294 1.31 6.70 -5.54
N ALA A 295 0.33 7.44 -6.04
CA ALA A 295 -0.87 7.77 -5.26
C ALA A 295 -1.73 6.55 -4.92
N ALA A 296 -1.90 5.61 -5.83
CA ALA A 296 -2.67 4.38 -5.58
C ALA A 296 -2.01 3.51 -4.50
N SER A 297 -0.68 3.52 -4.43
CA SER A 297 0.09 2.76 -3.43
C SER A 297 0.15 3.47 -2.08
N ASP A 298 0.16 4.81 -2.07
CA ASP A 298 0.21 5.61 -0.85
C ASP A 298 -0.76 6.80 -0.94
N PRO A 299 -2.04 6.58 -0.62
CA PRO A 299 -3.11 7.56 -0.82
C PRO A 299 -2.91 8.89 -0.10
N TYR A 300 -2.19 8.91 1.01
CA TYR A 300 -2.11 10.04 1.94
C TYR A 300 -0.73 10.69 2.02
N VAL A 301 0.19 10.28 1.17
CA VAL A 301 1.56 10.83 1.08
C VAL A 301 1.86 11.25 -0.35
N CYS A 302 2.42 12.45 -0.52
CA CYS A 302 2.91 12.88 -1.82
C CYS A 302 4.32 12.39 -2.09
N HIS A 303 4.51 11.90 -3.30
CA HIS A 303 5.78 11.42 -3.82
C HIS A 303 6.12 12.16 -5.11
N ASN A 304 7.40 12.52 -5.29
CA ASN A 304 7.82 13.15 -6.54
C ASN A 304 8.09 12.09 -7.63
N PRO A 305 7.30 12.06 -8.73
CA PRO A 305 7.50 11.11 -9.81
C PRO A 305 8.85 11.18 -10.54
N GLU A 306 9.58 12.29 -10.43
CA GLU A 306 10.93 12.43 -10.98
C GLU A 306 12.00 11.75 -10.12
N ASN A 307 11.70 11.43 -8.87
CA ASN A 307 12.60 10.70 -7.99
C ASN A 307 12.44 9.19 -8.21
N GLU A 308 13.40 8.55 -8.88
CA GLU A 308 13.37 7.12 -9.18
C GLU A 308 13.51 6.23 -7.92
N ASP A 309 14.10 6.77 -6.86
CA ASP A 309 14.30 6.07 -5.58
C ASP A 309 13.05 6.14 -4.68
N ASP A 310 12.06 6.93 -5.05
CA ASP A 310 10.80 7.05 -4.30
C ASP A 310 9.92 5.82 -4.55
N VAL A 311 9.99 4.87 -3.63
CA VAL A 311 9.24 3.61 -3.67
C VAL A 311 7.94 3.78 -2.89
N PRO A 312 6.78 3.64 -3.55
CA PRO A 312 5.49 3.86 -2.90
C PRO A 312 5.24 2.93 -1.72
N GLY A 313 4.63 3.47 -0.68
CA GLY A 313 4.16 2.69 0.46
C GLY A 313 5.27 2.19 1.40
N THR A 314 6.52 2.59 1.19
CA THR A 314 7.60 2.31 2.14
C THR A 314 7.81 3.54 3.03
N PRO A 315 7.46 3.51 4.32
CA PRO A 315 7.76 4.61 5.24
C PRO A 315 9.29 4.75 5.38
N GLU A 316 9.76 5.93 5.80
CA GLU A 316 11.19 6.13 6.09
C GLU A 316 11.68 5.15 7.17
N SER A 317 10.81 4.84 8.13
CA SER A 317 11.11 3.92 9.22
C SER A 317 9.85 3.25 9.76
N VAL A 318 10.04 2.16 10.51
CA VAL A 318 9.01 1.54 11.32
C VAL A 318 9.41 1.51 12.79
N SER A 319 8.47 1.77 13.68
CA SER A 319 8.73 1.76 15.12
C SER A 319 8.85 0.34 15.67
N LEU A 320 9.94 0.06 16.35
CA LEU A 320 10.19 -1.16 17.12
C LEU A 320 10.29 -0.83 18.61
N THR A 321 9.42 -1.41 19.43
CA THR A 321 9.51 -1.27 20.89
C THR A 321 10.05 -2.54 21.54
N ILE A 322 11.16 -2.39 22.27
CA ILE A 322 11.75 -3.43 23.15
C ILE A 322 11.42 -3.08 24.59
N THR A 323 10.73 -3.99 25.28
CA THR A 323 10.45 -3.85 26.71
C THR A 323 11.52 -4.52 27.54
N ASN A 324 11.78 -4.01 28.77
CA ASN A 324 12.72 -4.64 29.69
C ASN A 324 12.20 -6.01 30.15
N THR A 325 12.56 -7.05 29.43
CA THR A 325 12.16 -8.42 29.72
C THR A 325 13.20 -9.21 30.51
N GLN A 326 14.43 -8.70 30.65
CA GLN A 326 15.52 -9.37 31.36
C GLN A 326 15.76 -8.83 32.78
N GLY A 327 15.28 -7.63 33.07
CA GLY A 327 15.41 -7.02 34.41
C GLY A 327 16.68 -6.20 34.59
N ASP A 328 17.55 -6.19 33.59
CA ASP A 328 18.83 -5.44 33.56
C ASP A 328 18.78 -4.22 32.61
N GLY A 329 17.58 -3.84 32.16
CA GLY A 329 17.37 -2.78 31.17
C GLY A 329 17.39 -3.27 29.73
N THR A 330 17.57 -4.57 29.50
CA THR A 330 17.52 -5.17 28.17
C THR A 330 16.26 -6.01 27.93
N GLY A 331 15.96 -6.28 26.67
CA GLY A 331 14.81 -7.09 26.32
C GLY A 331 15.00 -7.88 25.03
N VAL A 332 14.13 -8.87 24.85
CA VAL A 332 14.02 -9.67 23.63
C VAL A 332 12.57 -9.66 23.17
N ALA A 333 12.37 -9.47 21.86
CA ALA A 333 11.05 -9.49 21.24
C ALA A 333 11.12 -10.21 19.89
N THR A 334 9.97 -10.59 19.33
CA THR A 334 9.87 -10.93 17.92
C THR A 334 9.38 -9.72 17.14
N PHE A 335 9.82 -9.61 15.88
CA PHE A 335 9.48 -8.51 15.01
C PHE A 335 9.31 -8.97 13.55
N SER A 336 8.46 -8.28 12.82
CA SER A 336 8.30 -8.42 11.37
C SER A 336 7.65 -7.13 10.85
N ALA A 337 7.96 -6.75 9.62
CA ALA A 337 7.32 -5.61 8.96
C ALA A 337 7.00 -5.96 7.50
N PRO A 338 6.02 -5.31 6.88
CA PRO A 338 5.72 -5.51 5.46
C PRO A 338 6.72 -4.81 4.53
N TYR A 339 7.82 -4.29 5.07
CA TYR A 339 8.86 -3.54 4.38
C TYR A 339 10.23 -4.17 4.59
N ASP A 340 11.14 -3.92 3.65
CA ASP A 340 12.55 -4.22 3.82
C ASP A 340 13.14 -3.31 4.91
N LEU A 341 13.98 -3.85 5.79
CA LEU A 341 14.49 -3.18 6.98
C LEU A 341 16.01 -3.13 6.99
N ASP A 342 16.56 -2.00 7.50
CA ASP A 342 18.00 -1.83 7.74
C ASP A 342 18.27 -1.58 9.23
N PHE A 343 18.94 -2.52 9.89
CA PHE A 343 19.30 -2.44 11.30
C PHE A 343 20.69 -1.84 11.55
N SER A 344 21.43 -1.48 10.52
CA SER A 344 22.82 -0.99 10.65
C SER A 344 22.92 0.32 11.42
N GLU A 345 21.95 1.22 11.26
CA GLU A 345 21.93 2.52 11.95
C GLU A 345 21.56 2.41 13.44
N VAL A 346 20.88 1.35 13.85
CA VAL A 346 20.44 1.14 15.25
C VAL A 346 21.22 0.05 15.98
N GLU A 347 22.23 -0.53 15.35
CA GLU A 347 23.01 -1.69 15.83
C GLU A 347 23.58 -1.53 17.25
N ALA A 348 23.94 -0.33 17.63
CA ALA A 348 24.47 -0.04 18.97
C ALA A 348 23.47 -0.36 20.10
N ASN A 349 22.17 -0.27 19.81
CA ASN A 349 21.09 -0.43 20.80
C ASN A 349 20.21 -1.64 20.53
N VAL A 350 20.06 -2.03 19.25
CA VAL A 350 19.17 -3.12 18.81
C VAL A 350 19.90 -4.01 17.82
N LYS A 351 19.87 -5.29 18.10
CA LYS A 351 20.36 -6.33 17.20
C LYS A 351 19.21 -7.21 16.72
N ALA A 352 19.15 -7.46 15.41
CA ALA A 352 18.19 -8.37 14.81
C ALA A 352 18.84 -9.71 14.45
N TYR A 353 18.07 -10.79 14.54
CA TYR A 353 18.52 -12.16 14.28
C TYR A 353 17.45 -12.95 13.55
N ILE A 354 17.88 -13.91 12.74
CA ILE A 354 17.04 -14.99 12.20
C ILE A 354 17.26 -16.27 13.01
N ALA A 355 16.31 -17.19 13.00
CA ALA A 355 16.49 -18.54 13.54
C ALA A 355 16.99 -19.47 12.41
N ALA A 356 18.30 -19.65 12.31
CA ALA A 356 18.93 -20.39 11.22
C ALA A 356 18.80 -21.91 11.35
N GLY A 357 18.58 -22.43 12.57
CA GLY A 357 18.46 -23.87 12.80
C GLY A 357 18.00 -24.20 14.21
N TYR A 358 17.59 -25.47 14.38
CA TYR A 358 17.22 -26.05 15.68
C TYR A 358 18.09 -27.29 15.98
N ASN A 359 18.67 -27.28 17.16
CA ASN A 359 19.45 -28.42 17.65
C ASN A 359 18.61 -29.26 18.61
N ALA A 360 18.17 -30.44 18.15
CA ALA A 360 17.38 -31.37 18.94
C ALA A 360 18.11 -31.94 20.17
N GLY A 361 19.47 -32.00 20.15
CA GLY A 361 20.26 -32.51 21.26
C GLY A 361 20.22 -31.62 22.51
N ASN A 362 20.15 -30.29 22.35
CA ASN A 362 20.11 -29.34 23.45
C ASN A 362 18.81 -28.54 23.53
N GLY A 363 17.85 -28.74 22.61
CA GLY A 363 16.55 -28.08 22.58
C GLY A 363 16.62 -26.56 22.31
N LYS A 364 17.57 -26.08 21.54
CA LYS A 364 17.80 -24.66 21.27
C LYS A 364 17.81 -24.33 19.79
N ILE A 365 17.37 -23.12 19.45
CA ILE A 365 17.61 -22.52 18.13
C ILE A 365 18.94 -21.75 18.11
N THR A 366 19.54 -21.66 16.93
CA THR A 366 20.67 -20.79 16.67
C THR A 366 20.18 -19.48 16.05
N ALA A 367 20.38 -18.38 16.76
CA ALA A 367 20.04 -17.03 16.31
C ALA A 367 21.28 -16.42 15.63
N VAL A 368 21.17 -16.19 14.32
CA VAL A 368 22.25 -15.62 13.48
C VAL A 368 21.93 -14.17 13.16
N ARG A 369 22.95 -13.32 13.23
CA ARG A 369 22.84 -11.87 13.05
C ARG A 369 22.28 -11.52 11.67
N ALA A 370 21.28 -10.63 11.65
CA ALA A 370 20.74 -9.98 10.46
C ALA A 370 20.97 -8.47 10.54
N TYR A 371 21.63 -7.90 9.54
CA TYR A 371 21.88 -6.44 9.47
C TYR A 371 20.82 -5.73 8.66
N ASP A 372 20.20 -6.41 7.72
CA ASP A 372 19.06 -6.00 6.95
C ASP A 372 18.07 -7.18 6.85
N ALA A 373 16.84 -6.94 6.50
CA ALA A 373 15.84 -8.00 6.37
C ALA A 373 14.83 -7.68 5.28
N PRO A 374 14.58 -8.60 4.33
CA PRO A 374 13.48 -8.46 3.38
C PRO A 374 12.12 -8.35 4.07
N ALA A 375 11.16 -7.71 3.38
CA ALA A 375 9.77 -7.59 3.81
C ALA A 375 9.19 -8.96 4.25
N GLY A 376 8.44 -8.96 5.35
CA GLY A 376 7.82 -10.16 5.90
C GLY A 376 8.75 -11.10 6.67
N THR A 377 10.05 -10.82 6.73
CA THR A 377 10.99 -11.66 7.47
C THR A 377 10.64 -11.70 8.96
N GLY A 378 10.51 -12.92 9.51
CA GLY A 378 10.38 -13.12 10.95
C GLY A 378 11.73 -12.95 11.65
N LEU A 379 11.80 -12.03 12.58
CA LEU A 379 13.01 -11.66 13.31
C LEU A 379 12.86 -11.88 14.82
N LEU A 380 13.95 -12.22 15.45
CA LEU A 380 14.18 -12.06 16.87
C LEU A 380 15.02 -10.79 17.07
N VAL A 381 14.58 -9.88 17.93
CA VAL A 381 15.30 -8.65 18.22
C VAL A 381 15.70 -8.59 19.69
N LYS A 382 16.92 -8.17 19.95
CA LYS A 382 17.49 -8.05 21.29
C LYS A 382 18.17 -6.69 21.45
N GLY A 383 17.95 -6.02 22.56
CA GLY A 383 18.56 -4.72 22.80
C GLY A 383 18.14 -4.05 24.11
N THR A 384 18.55 -2.81 24.28
CA THR A 384 18.12 -1.96 25.40
C THR A 384 16.63 -1.67 25.30
N ALA A 385 15.93 -1.61 26.44
CA ALA A 385 14.52 -1.25 26.48
C ALA A 385 14.32 0.18 25.95
N GLY A 386 13.38 0.36 25.01
CA GLY A 386 13.11 1.63 24.34
C GLY A 386 12.30 1.45 23.07
N THR A 387 11.98 2.55 22.42
CA THR A 387 11.38 2.58 21.09
C THR A 387 12.39 3.10 20.09
N TYR A 388 12.53 2.41 18.97
CA TYR A 388 13.52 2.65 17.93
C TYR A 388 12.83 2.76 16.59
N GLU A 389 13.27 3.71 15.78
CA GLU A 389 12.86 3.84 14.38
C GLU A 389 13.82 3.04 13.51
N ILE A 390 13.33 1.98 12.91
CA ILE A 390 14.13 1.10 12.04
C ILE A 390 13.94 1.58 10.61
N PRO A 391 15.00 2.05 9.92
CA PRO A 391 14.90 2.52 8.54
C PRO A 391 14.34 1.46 7.60
N CYS A 392 13.43 1.87 6.72
CA CYS A 392 12.93 1.05 5.63
C CYS A 392 13.81 1.29 4.40
N ARG A 393 14.67 0.34 4.08
CA ARG A 393 15.59 0.40 2.94
C ARG A 393 15.63 -0.93 2.21
N PRO A 394 15.76 -0.94 0.87
CA PRO A 394 15.83 -2.16 0.08
C PRO A 394 16.88 -3.14 0.60
N SER A 395 16.47 -4.37 0.89
CA SER A 395 17.36 -5.46 1.29
C SER A 395 17.71 -6.33 0.08
N LEU A 396 18.98 -6.70 -0.02
CA LEU A 396 19.48 -7.70 -0.97
C LEU A 396 19.73 -9.04 -0.31
N SER A 397 19.45 -9.16 0.98
CA SER A 397 19.64 -10.40 1.74
C SER A 397 18.54 -11.41 1.42
N TYR A 398 18.89 -12.67 1.56
CA TYR A 398 17.95 -13.78 1.52
C TYR A 398 18.23 -14.69 2.71
N TYR A 399 17.22 -14.90 3.53
CA TYR A 399 17.33 -15.73 4.73
C TYR A 399 16.44 -16.95 4.66
N THR A 400 17.00 -18.10 5.04
CA THR A 400 16.20 -19.24 5.46
C THR A 400 16.07 -19.18 6.98
N SER A 401 14.88 -18.97 7.47
CA SER A 401 14.61 -18.80 8.89
C SER A 401 13.47 -19.71 9.35
N MET A 402 13.59 -20.23 10.55
CA MET A 402 12.50 -20.96 11.22
C MET A 402 11.51 -20.00 11.90
N LEU A 403 11.80 -18.71 11.95
CA LEU A 403 10.85 -17.68 12.36
C LEU A 403 9.97 -17.28 11.18
N VAL A 404 8.66 -17.39 11.38
CA VAL A 404 7.64 -16.94 10.42
C VAL A 404 7.15 -15.56 10.86
N GLY A 405 7.34 -14.57 10.00
CA GLY A 405 6.89 -13.21 10.29
C GLY A 405 5.38 -13.06 10.13
N THR A 406 4.80 -12.21 10.95
CA THR A 406 3.40 -11.79 10.87
C THR A 406 3.33 -10.27 10.74
N PRO A 407 3.65 -9.70 9.56
CA PRO A 407 3.54 -8.27 9.34
C PRO A 407 2.10 -7.78 9.60
N GLU A 408 1.13 -8.66 9.38
CA GLU A 408 -0.28 -8.46 9.72
C GLU A 408 -0.75 -9.46 10.79
N LYS A 409 -1.89 -9.17 11.45
CA LYS A 409 -2.49 -10.06 12.45
C LYS A 409 -2.88 -11.39 11.80
N THR A 410 -2.19 -12.47 12.16
CA THR A 410 -2.28 -13.78 11.51
C THR A 410 -2.85 -14.83 12.45
N TRP A 411 -3.80 -15.63 11.96
CA TRP A 411 -4.28 -16.82 12.66
C TRP A 411 -3.24 -17.94 12.56
N VAL A 412 -2.81 -18.47 13.70
CA VAL A 412 -1.79 -19.53 13.79
C VAL A 412 -2.34 -20.71 14.57
N THR A 413 -2.24 -21.89 14.01
CA THR A 413 -2.62 -23.15 14.66
C THR A 413 -1.47 -23.69 15.52
N LYS A 414 -1.75 -24.56 16.49
CA LYS A 414 -0.72 -25.22 17.30
C LYS A 414 0.25 -26.03 16.44
N THR A 415 -0.31 -26.68 15.43
CA THR A 415 0.42 -27.46 14.44
C THR A 415 -0.05 -27.09 13.05
N ASP A 416 0.89 -27.00 12.13
CA ASP A 416 0.63 -26.75 10.71
C ASP A 416 1.31 -27.85 9.89
N GLY A 417 0.53 -28.83 9.46
CA GLY A 417 1.05 -30.02 8.78
C GLY A 417 2.10 -30.75 9.61
N ALA A 418 3.34 -30.77 9.12
CA ALA A 418 4.48 -31.44 9.78
C ALA A 418 5.17 -30.57 10.85
N PHE A 419 4.67 -29.38 11.13
CA PHE A 419 5.31 -28.40 12.01
C PHE A 419 4.53 -28.17 13.30
N THR A 420 5.25 -27.86 14.38
CA THR A 420 4.71 -27.34 15.64
C THR A 420 5.11 -25.89 15.79
N ASN A 421 4.15 -25.03 16.17
CA ASN A 421 4.31 -23.60 16.28
C ASN A 421 4.55 -23.16 17.72
N PHE A 422 5.47 -22.21 17.91
CA PHE A 422 5.93 -21.71 19.20
C PHE A 422 5.89 -20.19 19.23
N VAL A 423 5.61 -19.61 20.40
CA VAL A 423 5.65 -18.16 20.61
C VAL A 423 6.70 -17.81 21.65
N LEU A 424 7.32 -16.64 21.49
CA LEU A 424 8.31 -16.12 22.43
C LEU A 424 7.63 -15.89 23.79
N SER A 425 8.26 -16.38 24.85
CA SER A 425 7.71 -16.35 26.22
C SER A 425 8.82 -16.29 27.25
N ARG A 426 8.52 -15.76 28.42
CA ARG A 426 9.40 -15.81 29.58
C ARG A 426 8.91 -16.86 30.58
N VAL A 427 9.77 -17.78 30.95
CA VAL A 427 9.46 -18.88 31.89
C VAL A 427 10.54 -18.99 32.93
N ASN A 428 10.18 -18.91 34.20
CA ASN A 428 11.12 -18.99 35.32
C ASN A 428 12.33 -18.04 35.16
N GLY A 429 12.06 -16.84 34.60
CA GLY A 429 13.09 -15.84 34.36
C GLY A 429 13.84 -16.00 33.03
N GLN A 430 13.73 -17.12 32.33
CA GLN A 430 14.41 -17.36 31.05
C GLN A 430 13.50 -17.06 29.86
N ILE A 431 14.05 -16.40 28.84
CA ILE A 431 13.38 -16.14 27.58
C ILE A 431 13.63 -17.30 26.61
N GLY A 432 12.57 -17.76 25.97
CA GLY A 432 12.60 -18.84 24.98
C GLY A 432 11.26 -18.97 24.30
N PHE A 433 11.14 -19.94 23.39
CA PHE A 433 9.92 -20.18 22.66
C PHE A 433 9.13 -21.33 23.31
N ARG A 434 7.82 -21.13 23.51
CA ARG A 434 6.90 -22.15 24.02
C ARG A 434 5.95 -22.60 22.93
N PRO A 435 5.58 -23.89 22.90
CA PRO A 435 4.54 -24.34 21.99
C PRO A 435 3.23 -23.61 22.31
N LEU A 436 2.49 -23.30 21.25
CA LEU A 436 1.13 -22.74 21.40
C LEU A 436 0.25 -23.73 22.18
N SER A 437 -0.43 -23.24 23.21
CA SER A 437 -1.38 -24.05 23.98
C SER A 437 -2.68 -24.27 23.20
N ASN A 438 -3.12 -23.26 22.44
CA ASN A 438 -4.31 -23.27 21.60
C ASN A 438 -4.02 -22.54 20.29
N ASP A 439 -4.83 -22.79 19.30
CA ASP A 439 -4.87 -21.98 18.09
C ASP A 439 -5.28 -20.56 18.45
N GLY A 440 -4.74 -19.56 17.74
CA GLY A 440 -5.00 -18.18 18.06
C GLY A 440 -4.33 -17.19 17.15
N TYR A 441 -4.55 -15.91 17.38
CA TYR A 441 -3.94 -14.84 16.62
C TYR A 441 -2.56 -14.46 17.16
N VAL A 442 -1.58 -14.36 16.27
CA VAL A 442 -0.33 -13.62 16.49
C VAL A 442 -0.56 -12.20 15.97
N ASN A 443 -0.26 -11.21 16.80
CA ASN A 443 -0.48 -9.81 16.43
C ASN A 443 0.42 -9.37 15.27
N ALA A 444 -0.02 -8.33 14.57
CA ALA A 444 0.79 -7.65 13.56
C ALA A 444 2.14 -7.19 14.14
N GLY A 445 3.17 -7.19 13.30
CA GLY A 445 4.52 -6.77 13.67
C GLY A 445 5.25 -7.76 14.58
N LYS A 446 4.87 -9.05 14.58
CA LYS A 446 5.47 -10.11 15.39
C LYS A 446 5.99 -11.26 14.52
N ALA A 447 6.55 -12.29 15.16
CA ALA A 447 6.86 -13.55 14.53
C ALA A 447 6.66 -14.71 15.50
N TYR A 448 6.41 -15.89 14.96
CA TYR A 448 6.39 -17.14 15.70
C TYR A 448 7.45 -18.09 15.15
N LEU A 449 7.87 -19.05 15.98
CA LEU A 449 8.85 -20.06 15.59
C LEU A 449 8.14 -21.31 15.11
N GLN A 450 8.58 -21.87 13.99
CA GLN A 450 8.04 -23.10 13.40
C GLN A 450 9.12 -24.16 13.34
N ILE A 451 8.90 -25.28 14.05
CA ILE A 451 9.86 -26.40 14.11
C ILE A 451 9.20 -27.67 13.55
N PRO A 452 9.88 -28.44 12.67
CA PRO A 452 9.38 -29.74 12.26
C PRO A 452 9.11 -30.62 13.48
N THR A 453 7.88 -31.09 13.61
CA THR A 453 7.41 -31.86 14.79
C THR A 453 8.29 -33.10 15.06
N GLN A 454 8.79 -33.75 14.02
CA GLN A 454 9.68 -34.90 14.11
C GLN A 454 11.05 -34.63 14.78
N LEU A 455 11.47 -33.35 14.82
CA LEU A 455 12.73 -32.97 15.48
C LEU A 455 12.56 -32.66 16.97
N LEU A 456 11.34 -32.57 17.45
CA LEU A 456 11.05 -32.26 18.84
C LEU A 456 11.27 -33.49 19.73
N ASN A 457 11.92 -33.25 20.85
CA ASN A 457 12.12 -34.27 21.89
C ASN A 457 11.43 -33.84 23.20
N THR A 458 11.44 -34.67 24.24
CA THR A 458 10.84 -34.41 25.54
C THR A 458 11.41 -33.16 26.24
N ALA A 459 12.68 -32.82 25.97
CA ALA A 459 13.31 -31.63 26.57
C ALA A 459 12.81 -30.33 25.92
N SER A 460 12.49 -30.33 24.65
CA SER A 460 11.94 -29.17 23.90
C SER A 460 10.43 -29.07 23.94
N ALA A 461 9.74 -30.09 24.49
CA ALA A 461 8.27 -30.12 24.57
C ALA A 461 7.67 -28.94 25.36
N ASN A 462 8.43 -28.36 26.30
CA ASN A 462 7.96 -27.26 27.15
C ASN A 462 8.55 -25.90 26.80
N GLN A 463 9.79 -25.85 26.30
CA GLN A 463 10.48 -24.59 25.93
C GLN A 463 11.67 -24.86 25.00
N VAL A 464 11.81 -24.06 23.96
CA VAL A 464 12.96 -24.00 23.06
C VAL A 464 13.83 -22.82 23.46
N GLY A 465 15.09 -23.08 23.81
CA GLY A 465 16.05 -22.03 24.17
C GLY A 465 16.62 -21.31 22.94
N ILE A 466 17.39 -20.26 23.20
CA ILE A 466 18.03 -19.44 22.16
C ILE A 466 19.53 -19.40 22.42
N VAL A 467 20.33 -19.61 21.38
CA VAL A 467 21.77 -19.37 21.36
C VAL A 467 22.05 -18.29 20.31
N TYR A 468 22.61 -17.18 20.72
CA TYR A 468 23.06 -16.13 19.81
C TYR A 468 24.46 -16.42 19.33
N GLU A 469 24.69 -16.47 18.01
CA GLU A 469 25.97 -16.84 17.42
C GLU A 469 27.09 -15.85 17.80
N ASP A 470 26.76 -14.56 17.87
CA ASP A 470 27.71 -13.48 18.22
C ASP A 470 27.97 -13.35 19.74
N GLU A 471 27.26 -14.11 20.57
CA GLU A 471 27.42 -14.16 22.03
C GLU A 471 27.89 -15.54 22.53
N ALA A 472 27.98 -16.52 21.63
CA ALA A 472 28.56 -17.81 22.00
C ALA A 472 30.04 -17.58 22.38
N GLU A 473 30.40 -17.94 23.63
CA GLU A 473 31.80 -18.00 24.02
C GLU A 473 32.52 -18.89 23.00
N ALA A 474 33.69 -18.44 22.54
CA ALA A 474 34.56 -19.29 21.71
C ALA A 474 34.69 -20.64 22.43
N PRO A 475 34.48 -21.79 21.72
CA PRO A 475 34.51 -23.08 22.37
C PRO A 475 35.82 -23.22 23.12
N THR A 476 35.72 -23.40 24.45
CA THR A 476 36.88 -23.61 25.35
C THR A 476 37.45 -25.00 25.26
N ASP A 477 37.09 -25.78 24.28
CA ASP A 477 37.55 -27.16 24.10
C ASP A 477 38.66 -27.20 23.06
N GLY A 478 39.88 -27.01 23.53
CA GLY A 478 41.08 -27.77 23.13
C GLY A 478 41.57 -27.68 21.69
N ILE A 479 41.11 -26.73 20.86
CA ILE A 479 41.78 -26.35 19.62
C ILE A 479 42.23 -24.87 19.75
N SER A 480 43.06 -24.63 20.79
CA SER A 480 44.03 -23.56 20.75
C SER A 480 45.15 -24.02 19.83
N ASP A 481 45.46 -23.22 18.83
CA ASP A 481 46.51 -23.38 17.83
C ASP A 481 46.10 -24.03 16.50
N ILE A 482 45.12 -23.40 15.82
CA ILE A 482 45.35 -23.15 14.42
C ILE A 482 46.00 -21.77 14.35
N SER A 483 47.29 -21.76 14.70
CA SER A 483 48.18 -20.64 14.39
C SER A 483 48.08 -20.40 12.89
N ALA A 484 47.80 -19.19 12.50
CA ALA A 484 47.65 -18.72 11.15
C ALA A 484 48.92 -18.89 10.33
N ALA A 485 49.19 -20.09 9.89
CA ALA A 485 50.00 -20.40 8.73
C ALA A 485 49.09 -20.95 7.65
N ASP A 486 47.95 -20.30 7.41
CA ASP A 486 47.10 -20.63 6.27
C ASP A 486 47.68 -19.95 5.03
N THR A 487 48.66 -20.67 4.43
CA THR A 487 49.18 -20.40 3.10
C THR A 487 48.25 -20.93 2.00
N ASP A 488 47.05 -21.41 2.37
CA ASP A 488 46.09 -21.91 1.40
C ASP A 488 45.33 -20.70 0.75
N ASN A 489 45.77 -20.35 -0.44
CA ASN A 489 45.19 -19.32 -1.28
C ASN A 489 43.83 -19.78 -1.86
N ALA A 490 43.09 -20.62 -1.16
CA ALA A 490 41.83 -21.16 -1.59
C ALA A 490 40.66 -20.27 -1.28
N TYR A 491 39.65 -20.31 -2.14
CA TYR A 491 38.37 -19.70 -1.95
C TYR A 491 37.37 -20.74 -1.43
N TYR A 492 36.49 -20.33 -0.53
CA TYR A 492 35.45 -21.18 0.02
C TYR A 492 34.08 -20.49 -0.20
N THR A 493 33.04 -21.27 -0.42
CA THR A 493 31.67 -20.77 -0.37
C THR A 493 31.33 -20.27 1.03
N LEU A 494 30.26 -19.51 1.20
CA LEU A 494 29.77 -19.08 2.53
C LEU A 494 29.37 -20.26 3.42
N SER A 495 29.14 -21.45 2.84
CA SER A 495 28.89 -22.72 3.55
C SER A 495 30.16 -23.51 3.83
N GLY A 496 31.36 -22.96 3.62
CA GLY A 496 32.65 -23.61 3.93
C GLY A 496 33.14 -24.63 2.90
N ILE A 497 32.54 -24.74 1.72
CA ILE A 497 32.96 -25.67 0.66
C ILE A 497 34.10 -25.04 -0.14
N LYS A 498 35.26 -25.72 -0.25
CA LYS A 498 36.38 -25.26 -1.05
C LYS A 498 36.02 -25.21 -2.54
N VAL A 499 36.31 -24.09 -3.18
CA VAL A 499 35.98 -23.86 -4.58
C VAL A 499 37.19 -24.04 -5.46
N ALA A 500 37.11 -24.97 -6.41
CA ALA A 500 38.21 -25.28 -7.34
C ALA A 500 38.50 -24.14 -8.35
N ARG A 501 37.47 -23.34 -8.68
CA ARG A 501 37.56 -22.18 -9.56
C ARG A 501 36.49 -21.17 -9.19
N THR A 502 36.88 -19.92 -8.89
CA THR A 502 35.94 -18.84 -8.58
C THR A 502 35.19 -18.40 -9.82
N GLN A 503 33.87 -18.25 -9.68
CA GLN A 503 33.01 -17.55 -10.62
C GLN A 503 32.61 -16.21 -9.96
N LYS A 504 31.90 -15.37 -10.69
CA LYS A 504 31.35 -14.13 -10.12
C LYS A 504 30.46 -14.47 -8.93
N GLY A 505 30.81 -13.97 -7.76
CA GLY A 505 30.10 -14.31 -6.51
C GLY A 505 30.84 -13.85 -5.25
N VAL A 506 30.28 -14.24 -4.09
CA VAL A 506 30.82 -13.94 -2.78
C VAL A 506 31.45 -15.20 -2.17
N TYR A 507 32.67 -15.08 -1.67
CA TYR A 507 33.47 -16.19 -1.14
C TYR A 507 34.15 -15.80 0.17
N ILE A 508 34.63 -16.80 0.91
CA ILE A 508 35.59 -16.62 2.01
C ILE A 508 36.99 -16.89 1.46
N HIS A 509 37.89 -15.96 1.65
CA HIS A 509 39.31 -16.08 1.28
C HIS A 509 40.16 -15.47 2.39
N HIS A 510 41.12 -16.24 2.91
CA HIS A 510 41.90 -15.88 4.10
C HIS A 510 41.01 -15.47 5.29
N GLY A 511 39.93 -16.18 5.54
CA GLY A 511 39.00 -15.87 6.63
C GLY A 511 38.16 -14.59 6.45
N LYS A 512 38.25 -13.93 5.30
CA LYS A 512 37.52 -12.69 5.01
C LYS A 512 36.55 -12.89 3.84
N LYS A 513 35.39 -12.22 3.91
CA LYS A 513 34.43 -12.17 2.84
C LYS A 513 34.98 -11.35 1.67
N VAL A 514 35.06 -11.92 0.48
CA VAL A 514 35.55 -11.29 -0.74
C VAL A 514 34.51 -11.42 -1.86
N VAL A 515 34.39 -10.37 -2.66
CA VAL A 515 33.51 -10.36 -3.84
C VAL A 515 34.36 -10.53 -5.09
N VAL A 516 34.14 -11.63 -5.82
CA VAL A 516 34.72 -11.87 -7.14
C VAL A 516 33.77 -11.29 -8.17
N ARG A 517 34.22 -10.30 -8.93
CA ARG A 517 33.43 -9.55 -9.93
C ARG A 517 33.58 -10.14 -11.33
#